data_7a8651d3ace9f98321c13b9f7ee2c319
#
_entry.id   7a8651d3ace9f98321c13b9f7ee2c319
#
_cell.length_a   1.000
_cell.length_b   1.000
_cell.length_c   1.000
_cell.angle_alpha   90.00
_cell.angle_beta   90.00
_cell.angle_gamma   90.00
#
_symmetry.space_group_name_H-M   'P 1'
#
loop_
_entity.id
_entity.type
_entity.pdbx_description
1 polymer ?
#
loop_
_entity_poly.entity_id
_entity_poly.type
_entity_poly.pdbx_seq_one_letter_code
_entity_poly.pdbx_strand_id
1 'polypeptide(L)'
;MDYEHDFMKVKPTGVPLESGVMLISTPFFNDVFFNHSVVLLVETCKEGSVGIILNKPTGVNVTDVKPSWKVPDQFDVGGPVMLDTIITLHNFEDLDRFRLIMPGLFSGIDSVLLTLIEHQAIPTLKYRFFLGYSGWSAGQLESELQRNMWVISPYLPSLVFDTPIEKIWHSAVKNLGSDYCHWLDIQENIAFN
;
A
#
# COMPACT_ATOMS: atom_id res chain seq x y z
N MET A 1 4.46 32.12 -19.14
CA MET A 1 5.55 31.65 -18.26
C MET A 1 4.95 30.49 -17.48
N ASP A 2 5.21 29.25 -18.00
CA ASP A 2 4.45 28.05 -17.57
C ASP A 2 5.21 27.27 -16.48
N TYR A 3 5.62 27.94 -15.40
CA TYR A 3 6.31 27.25 -14.30
C TYR A 3 5.38 26.37 -13.45
N GLU A 4 4.07 26.66 -13.41
CA GLU A 4 3.11 25.84 -12.62
C GLU A 4 2.78 24.49 -13.27
N HIS A 5 2.92 24.38 -14.60
CA HIS A 5 2.59 23.15 -15.33
C HIS A 5 3.67 22.05 -15.21
N ASP A 6 4.90 22.41 -14.87
CA ASP A 6 6.02 21.46 -14.79
C ASP A 6 6.12 20.74 -13.44
N PHE A 7 5.61 21.38 -12.35
CA PHE A 7 5.61 20.80 -11.01
C PHE A 7 4.64 19.61 -10.84
N MET A 8 3.63 19.51 -11.69
CA MET A 8 2.61 18.45 -11.61
C MET A 8 2.90 17.29 -12.59
N LYS A 9 3.94 17.39 -13.38
CA LYS A 9 4.25 16.37 -14.38
C LYS A 9 4.93 15.16 -13.76
N VAL A 10 4.20 14.06 -13.71
CA VAL A 10 4.77 12.77 -13.38
C VAL A 10 5.69 12.32 -14.51
N LYS A 11 6.97 12.08 -14.21
CA LYS A 11 7.92 11.51 -15.16
C LYS A 11 7.72 9.97 -15.19
N PRO A 12 7.71 9.35 -16.38
CA PRO A 12 7.66 7.90 -16.45
C PRO A 12 8.88 7.29 -15.75
N THR A 13 8.65 6.38 -14.82
CA THR A 13 9.72 5.66 -14.11
C THR A 13 10.28 4.49 -14.92
N GLY A 14 9.61 4.12 -16.03
CA GLY A 14 9.96 2.93 -16.81
C GLY A 14 9.56 1.61 -16.16
N VAL A 15 8.95 1.65 -14.98
CA VAL A 15 8.44 0.48 -14.28
C VAL A 15 7.11 0.06 -14.91
N PRO A 16 6.94 -1.18 -15.38
CA PRO A 16 5.68 -1.65 -15.95
C PRO A 16 4.59 -1.75 -14.89
N LEU A 17 3.33 -1.60 -15.32
CA LEU A 17 2.17 -1.83 -14.46
C LEU A 17 1.93 -3.34 -14.34
N GLU A 18 2.27 -3.90 -13.19
CA GLU A 18 2.13 -5.33 -12.90
C GLU A 18 1.89 -5.57 -11.40
N SER A 19 1.52 -6.77 -11.03
CA SER A 19 1.42 -7.15 -9.61
C SER A 19 2.77 -7.04 -8.93
N GLY A 20 2.78 -6.58 -7.68
CA GLY A 20 3.99 -6.39 -6.89
C GLY A 20 4.60 -4.99 -6.99
N VAL A 21 4.17 -4.12 -7.90
CA VAL A 21 4.64 -2.73 -7.91
C VAL A 21 3.89 -1.87 -6.88
N MET A 22 4.47 -0.71 -6.58
CA MET A 22 3.85 0.28 -5.70
C MET A 22 3.34 1.46 -6.51
N LEU A 23 2.15 1.93 -6.16
CA LEU A 23 1.58 3.18 -6.64
C LEU A 23 1.78 4.24 -5.55
N ILE A 24 2.43 5.33 -5.88
CA ILE A 24 2.64 6.47 -4.98
C ILE A 24 1.72 7.58 -5.45
N SER A 25 0.79 8.00 -4.60
CA SER A 25 -0.12 9.10 -4.94
C SER A 25 0.64 10.42 -5.07
N THR A 26 0.23 11.23 -6.04
CA THR A 26 0.74 12.61 -6.11
C THR A 26 0.17 13.42 -4.94
N PRO A 27 0.87 14.48 -4.48
CA PRO A 27 0.40 15.30 -3.34
C PRO A 27 -0.90 16.05 -3.62
N PHE A 28 -1.30 16.13 -4.90
CA PHE A 28 -2.54 16.80 -5.34
C PHE A 28 -3.72 15.84 -5.52
N PHE A 29 -3.53 14.57 -5.18
CA PHE A 29 -4.61 13.59 -5.27
C PHE A 29 -5.65 13.88 -4.17
N ASN A 30 -6.70 14.61 -4.52
CA ASN A 30 -7.75 15.02 -3.59
C ASN A 30 -8.79 13.90 -3.40
N ASP A 31 -8.42 12.89 -2.62
CA ASP A 31 -9.28 11.78 -2.23
C ASP A 31 -8.99 11.40 -0.78
N VAL A 32 -10.03 11.08 0.00
CA VAL A 32 -9.90 10.79 1.43
C VAL A 32 -9.00 9.58 1.72
N PHE A 33 -9.07 8.55 0.88
CA PHE A 33 -8.28 7.32 1.04
C PHE A 33 -6.91 7.45 0.41
N PHE A 34 -6.83 8.09 -0.76
CA PHE A 34 -5.63 8.06 -1.60
C PHE A 34 -4.72 9.28 -1.47
N ASN A 35 -5.15 10.32 -0.75
CA ASN A 35 -4.27 11.46 -0.48
C ASN A 35 -3.02 11.00 0.30
N HIS A 36 -1.82 11.33 -0.18
CA HIS A 36 -0.52 10.92 0.42
C HIS A 36 -0.47 9.43 0.76
N SER A 37 -0.89 8.58 -0.17
CA SER A 37 -0.91 7.12 0.02
C SER A 37 0.13 6.40 -0.81
N VAL A 38 0.54 5.24 -0.32
CA VAL A 38 1.31 4.24 -1.06
C VAL A 38 0.46 2.98 -1.12
N VAL A 39 0.19 2.50 -2.32
CA VAL A 39 -0.61 1.30 -2.57
C VAL A 39 0.29 0.22 -3.17
N LEU A 40 0.31 -0.96 -2.56
CA LEU A 40 0.92 -2.15 -3.14
C LEU A 40 -0.10 -2.83 -4.06
N LEU A 41 0.19 -2.99 -5.35
CA LEU A 41 -0.62 -3.78 -6.25
C LEU A 41 -0.42 -5.27 -5.99
N VAL A 42 -1.47 -5.95 -5.56
CA VAL A 42 -1.44 -7.40 -5.28
C VAL A 42 -1.97 -8.22 -6.44
N GLU A 43 -2.73 -7.59 -7.32
CA GLU A 43 -3.26 -8.22 -8.53
C GLU A 43 -3.45 -7.18 -9.64
N THR A 44 -3.09 -7.55 -10.85
CA THR A 44 -3.35 -6.75 -12.06
C THR A 44 -3.64 -7.68 -13.21
N CYS A 45 -4.80 -7.51 -13.84
CA CYS A 45 -5.25 -8.29 -14.98
C CYS A 45 -6.12 -7.42 -15.90
N LYS A 46 -6.61 -7.99 -16.99
CA LYS A 46 -7.46 -7.27 -17.98
C LYS A 46 -8.79 -6.80 -17.39
N GLU A 47 -9.29 -7.49 -16.39
CA GLU A 47 -10.55 -7.22 -15.72
C GLU A 47 -10.42 -6.08 -14.70
N GLY A 48 -9.19 -5.74 -14.28
CA GLY A 48 -8.90 -4.66 -13.34
C GLY A 48 -7.71 -4.93 -12.45
N SER A 49 -7.57 -4.12 -11.40
CA SER A 49 -6.46 -4.22 -10.46
C SER A 49 -6.95 -4.18 -9.02
N VAL A 50 -6.20 -4.83 -8.14
CA VAL A 50 -6.40 -4.83 -6.68
C VAL A 50 -5.12 -4.39 -6.00
N GLY A 51 -5.25 -3.49 -5.02
CA GLY A 51 -4.13 -3.00 -4.24
C GLY A 51 -4.45 -2.84 -2.76
N ILE A 52 -3.41 -2.72 -1.95
CA ILE A 52 -3.49 -2.53 -0.50
C ILE A 52 -2.79 -1.21 -0.15
N ILE A 53 -3.54 -0.28 0.44
CA ILE A 53 -2.95 0.95 0.99
C ILE A 53 -2.06 0.57 2.18
N LEU A 54 -0.84 1.06 2.20
CA LEU A 54 0.14 0.68 3.23
C LEU A 54 0.21 1.65 4.41
N ASN A 55 -0.35 2.85 4.30
CA ASN A 55 -0.07 3.95 5.24
C ASN A 55 -1.32 4.69 5.75
N LYS A 56 -2.40 3.97 5.98
CA LYS A 56 -3.62 4.53 6.59
C LYS A 56 -3.98 3.73 7.84
N PRO A 57 -3.61 4.22 9.05
CA PRO A 57 -3.95 3.52 10.29
C PRO A 57 -5.46 3.61 10.57
N THR A 58 -6.04 2.56 11.17
CA THR A 58 -7.43 2.57 11.61
C THR A 58 -7.59 3.00 13.05
N GLY A 59 -6.59 2.72 13.90
CA GLY A 59 -6.71 2.77 15.36
C GLY A 59 -7.52 1.60 15.95
N VAL A 60 -7.95 0.62 15.14
CA VAL A 60 -8.74 -0.54 15.57
C VAL A 60 -7.80 -1.69 15.90
N ASN A 61 -7.89 -2.23 17.13
CA ASN A 61 -7.09 -3.39 17.52
C ASN A 61 -7.59 -4.67 16.86
N VAL A 62 -6.68 -5.57 16.54
CA VAL A 62 -7.02 -6.88 15.98
C VAL A 62 -7.97 -7.65 16.91
N THR A 63 -7.73 -7.58 18.21
CA THR A 63 -8.56 -8.24 19.24
C THR A 63 -9.98 -7.69 19.34
N ASP A 64 -10.24 -6.47 18.93
CA ASP A 64 -11.59 -5.88 18.94
C ASP A 64 -12.48 -6.48 17.83
N VAL A 65 -11.85 -6.83 16.69
CA VAL A 65 -12.55 -7.43 15.53
C VAL A 65 -12.51 -8.95 15.58
N LYS A 66 -11.40 -9.51 16.04
CA LYS A 66 -11.15 -10.96 16.17
C LYS A 66 -10.70 -11.32 17.59
N PRO A 67 -11.62 -11.39 18.56
CA PRO A 67 -11.27 -11.65 19.96
C PRO A 67 -10.53 -12.95 20.21
N SER A 68 -10.67 -13.93 19.32
CA SER A 68 -9.94 -15.20 19.37
C SER A 68 -8.47 -15.09 18.95
N TRP A 69 -8.08 -14.02 18.25
CA TRP A 69 -6.70 -13.79 17.84
C TRP A 69 -5.97 -13.03 18.96
N LYS A 70 -4.98 -13.67 19.55
CA LYS A 70 -4.20 -13.09 20.67
C LYS A 70 -3.01 -12.30 20.12
N VAL A 71 -3.30 -11.36 19.22
CA VAL A 71 -2.30 -10.54 18.53
C VAL A 71 -2.46 -9.10 19.01
N PRO A 72 -1.41 -8.46 19.56
CA PRO A 72 -1.51 -7.10 20.12
C PRO A 72 -1.40 -6.00 19.08
N ASP A 73 -1.62 -6.31 17.80
CA ASP A 73 -1.49 -5.38 16.69
C ASP A 73 -2.79 -4.64 16.38
N GLN A 74 -2.69 -3.62 15.55
CA GLN A 74 -3.83 -2.90 14.97
C GLN A 74 -3.97 -3.22 13.49
N PHE A 75 -5.19 -3.02 12.99
CA PHE A 75 -5.45 -3.03 11.57
C PHE A 75 -5.04 -1.70 10.93
N ASP A 76 -4.60 -1.77 9.68
CA ASP A 76 -4.52 -0.63 8.77
C ASP A 76 -5.69 -0.66 7.78
N VAL A 77 -5.99 0.47 7.13
CA VAL A 77 -6.94 0.52 6.03
C VAL A 77 -6.23 0.08 4.76
N GLY A 78 -6.67 -1.05 4.17
CA GLY A 78 -6.19 -1.52 2.87
C GLY A 78 -6.84 -0.83 1.68
N GLY A 79 -8.01 -0.21 1.89
CA GLY A 79 -8.75 0.53 0.89
C GLY A 79 -10.25 0.61 1.19
N PRO A 80 -11.02 1.31 0.34
CA PRO A 80 -12.44 1.58 0.59
C PRO A 80 -13.38 0.39 0.31
N VAL A 81 -12.88 -0.68 -0.34
CA VAL A 81 -13.71 -1.80 -0.76
C VAL A 81 -13.72 -2.90 0.29
N MET A 82 -14.91 -3.41 0.66
CA MET A 82 -15.11 -4.54 1.59
C MET A 82 -14.35 -4.36 2.91
N LEU A 83 -14.65 -3.31 3.65
CA LEU A 83 -13.98 -2.95 4.92
C LEU A 83 -14.13 -4.01 6.03
N ASP A 84 -14.98 -5.00 5.86
CA ASP A 84 -15.15 -6.17 6.73
C ASP A 84 -14.21 -7.34 6.37
N THR A 85 -13.50 -7.24 5.23
CA THR A 85 -12.54 -8.25 4.77
C THR A 85 -11.17 -7.99 5.37
N ILE A 86 -10.61 -9.02 6.02
CA ILE A 86 -9.25 -8.99 6.56
C ILE A 86 -8.29 -9.51 5.50
N ILE A 87 -7.27 -8.71 5.21
CA ILE A 87 -6.14 -9.09 4.38
C ILE A 87 -4.89 -9.10 5.24
N THR A 88 -4.09 -10.14 5.11
CA THR A 88 -2.79 -10.24 5.79
C THR A 88 -1.69 -10.28 4.75
N LEU A 89 -0.70 -9.42 4.90
CA LEU A 89 0.57 -9.48 4.17
C LEU A 89 1.64 -10.03 5.10
N HIS A 90 2.50 -10.91 4.61
CA HIS A 90 3.57 -11.53 5.40
C HIS A 90 4.73 -12.01 4.52
N ASN A 91 5.88 -12.30 5.16
CA ASN A 91 7.06 -12.86 4.52
C ASN A 91 7.25 -14.36 4.79
N PHE A 92 6.26 -15.04 5.36
CA PHE A 92 6.31 -16.48 5.60
C PHE A 92 6.10 -17.23 4.28
N GLU A 93 7.12 -17.97 3.85
CA GLU A 93 7.13 -18.67 2.56
C GLU A 93 6.48 -20.05 2.68
N ASP A 94 5.30 -20.20 2.10
CA ASP A 94 4.59 -21.46 1.93
C ASP A 94 3.64 -21.33 0.73
N LEU A 95 4.10 -21.80 -0.43
CA LEU A 95 3.39 -21.67 -1.72
C LEU A 95 2.12 -22.53 -1.81
N ASP A 96 2.03 -23.59 -1.01
CA ASP A 96 0.85 -24.45 -1.00
C ASP A 96 -0.31 -23.85 -0.21
N ARG A 97 -0.01 -22.90 0.69
CA ARG A 97 -0.96 -22.34 1.65
C ARG A 97 -1.32 -20.89 1.40
N PHE A 98 -0.38 -20.10 0.87
CA PHE A 98 -0.53 -18.66 0.73
C PHE A 98 -0.32 -18.20 -0.70
N ARG A 99 -1.05 -17.15 -1.05
CA ARG A 99 -0.90 -16.53 -2.36
C ARG A 99 0.42 -15.76 -2.43
N LEU A 100 1.29 -16.18 -3.34
CA LEU A 100 2.48 -15.41 -3.68
C LEU A 100 2.08 -14.13 -4.43
N ILE A 101 2.51 -12.98 -3.92
CA ILE A 101 2.40 -11.69 -4.62
C ILE A 101 3.68 -11.48 -5.41
N MET A 102 4.81 -11.64 -4.75
CA MET A 102 6.15 -11.60 -5.33
C MET A 102 7.15 -12.29 -4.39
N PRO A 103 8.37 -12.61 -4.81
CA PRO A 103 9.37 -13.25 -3.96
C PRO A 103 9.54 -12.56 -2.61
N GLY A 104 9.30 -13.31 -1.51
CA GLY A 104 9.37 -12.81 -0.15
C GLY A 104 8.14 -12.03 0.33
N LEU A 105 7.05 -12.00 -0.45
CA LEU A 105 5.79 -11.36 -0.06
C LEU A 105 4.59 -12.23 -0.42
N PHE A 106 3.83 -12.57 0.58
CA PHE A 106 2.65 -13.43 0.50
C PHE A 106 1.42 -12.74 1.08
N SER A 107 0.25 -13.20 0.64
CA SER A 107 -1.03 -12.79 1.20
C SER A 107 -1.84 -13.99 1.65
N GLY A 108 -2.51 -13.85 2.79
CA GLY A 108 -3.38 -14.85 3.38
C GLY A 108 -3.06 -15.09 4.84
N ILE A 109 -3.97 -15.76 5.53
CA ILE A 109 -3.79 -16.17 6.91
C ILE A 109 -4.54 -17.48 7.16
N ASP A 110 -3.94 -18.36 7.94
CA ASP A 110 -4.57 -19.57 8.45
C ASP A 110 -4.23 -19.78 9.93
N SER A 111 -4.73 -20.86 10.51
CA SER A 111 -4.52 -21.15 11.93
C SER A 111 -3.06 -21.40 12.29
N VAL A 112 -2.24 -21.90 11.35
CA VAL A 112 -0.82 -22.17 11.63
C VAL A 112 -0.03 -20.87 11.62
N LEU A 113 -0.19 -20.02 10.58
CA LEU A 113 0.46 -18.71 10.54
C LEU A 113 0.02 -17.86 11.75
N LEU A 114 -1.27 -17.85 12.07
CA LEU A 114 -1.78 -17.15 13.25
C LEU A 114 -1.10 -17.64 14.54
N THR A 115 -0.97 -18.95 14.72
CA THR A 115 -0.27 -19.51 15.89
C THR A 115 1.20 -19.09 15.95
N LEU A 116 1.90 -19.06 14.80
CA LEU A 116 3.28 -18.59 14.74
C LEU A 116 3.40 -17.11 15.13
N ILE A 117 2.45 -16.28 14.70
CA ILE A 117 2.37 -14.87 15.07
C ILE A 117 2.11 -14.71 16.57
N GLU A 118 1.07 -15.35 17.11
CA GLU A 118 0.65 -15.27 18.52
C GLU A 118 1.78 -15.67 19.50
N HIS A 119 2.56 -16.66 19.12
CA HIS A 119 3.66 -17.15 19.95
C HIS A 119 5.02 -16.52 19.61
N GLN A 120 5.06 -15.61 18.64
CA GLN A 120 6.31 -15.01 18.12
C GLN A 120 7.37 -16.10 17.82
N ALA A 121 6.90 -17.22 17.26
CA ALA A 121 7.69 -18.43 17.10
C ALA A 121 8.84 -18.29 16.09
N ILE A 122 8.74 -17.32 15.16
CA ILE A 122 9.76 -17.04 14.13
C ILE A 122 10.16 -15.57 14.24
N PRO A 123 11.35 -15.27 14.78
CA PRO A 123 11.81 -13.89 15.00
C PRO A 123 11.90 -13.02 13.73
N THR A 124 12.08 -13.65 12.57
CA THR A 124 12.18 -12.97 11.25
C THR A 124 10.85 -12.86 10.54
N LEU A 125 9.77 -13.39 11.11
CA LEU A 125 8.43 -13.27 10.56
C LEU A 125 7.97 -11.82 10.65
N LYS A 126 7.65 -11.25 9.48
CA LYS A 126 7.05 -9.93 9.35
C LYS A 126 5.65 -10.10 8.80
N TYR A 127 4.71 -9.35 9.34
CA TYR A 127 3.31 -9.39 8.92
C TYR A 127 2.62 -8.06 9.20
N ARG A 128 1.51 -7.82 8.50
CA ARG A 128 0.59 -6.71 8.76
C ARG A 128 -0.83 -7.12 8.40
N PHE A 129 -1.79 -6.55 9.13
CA PHE A 129 -3.22 -6.79 8.94
C PHE A 129 -3.90 -5.55 8.38
N PHE A 130 -4.77 -5.77 7.41
CA PHE A 130 -5.50 -4.69 6.73
C PHE A 130 -6.99 -4.99 6.70
N LEU A 131 -7.81 -3.95 6.80
CA LEU A 131 -9.24 -3.98 6.54
C LEU A 131 -9.53 -3.41 5.15
N GLY A 132 -10.25 -4.18 4.35
CA GLY A 132 -10.60 -3.81 2.99
C GLY A 132 -9.40 -3.77 2.02
N TYR A 133 -9.68 -3.34 0.80
CA TYR A 133 -8.71 -3.22 -0.28
C TYR A 133 -9.09 -2.08 -1.23
N SER A 134 -8.18 -1.71 -2.12
CA SER A 134 -8.39 -0.79 -3.21
C SER A 134 -8.66 -1.56 -4.50
N GLY A 135 -9.69 -1.20 -5.23
CA GLY A 135 -10.06 -1.85 -6.48
C GLY A 135 -10.18 -0.87 -7.63
N TRP A 136 -9.67 -1.25 -8.79
CA TRP A 136 -9.82 -0.53 -10.05
C TRP A 136 -10.47 -1.45 -11.08
N SER A 137 -11.51 -0.96 -11.74
CA SER A 137 -12.10 -1.63 -12.90
C SER A 137 -11.16 -1.60 -14.11
N ALA A 138 -11.46 -2.41 -15.13
CA ALA A 138 -10.66 -2.46 -16.37
C ALA A 138 -10.42 -1.06 -16.96
N GLY A 139 -9.16 -0.70 -17.19
CA GLY A 139 -8.74 0.59 -17.75
C GLY A 139 -8.81 1.80 -16.80
N GLN A 140 -9.34 1.63 -15.58
CA GLN A 140 -9.46 2.73 -14.63
C GLN A 140 -8.09 3.18 -14.13
N LEU A 141 -7.23 2.25 -13.69
CA LEU A 141 -5.90 2.57 -13.18
C LEU A 141 -5.02 3.19 -14.26
N GLU A 142 -5.08 2.68 -15.48
CA GLU A 142 -4.38 3.25 -16.63
C GLU A 142 -4.83 4.69 -16.92
N SER A 143 -6.13 4.96 -16.81
CA SER A 143 -6.68 6.32 -16.94
C SER A 143 -6.18 7.26 -15.83
N GLU A 144 -6.09 6.77 -14.59
CA GLU A 144 -5.56 7.53 -13.45
C GLU A 144 -4.06 7.82 -13.60
N LEU A 145 -3.29 6.86 -14.10
CA LEU A 145 -1.87 7.04 -14.44
C LEU A 145 -1.68 8.11 -15.53
N GLN A 146 -2.49 8.07 -16.60
CA GLN A 146 -2.47 9.08 -17.67
C GLN A 146 -2.79 10.49 -17.16
N ARG A 147 -3.60 10.60 -16.10
CA ARG A 147 -3.94 11.87 -15.43
C ARG A 147 -2.92 12.29 -14.38
N ASN A 148 -1.78 11.60 -14.29
CA ASN A 148 -0.73 11.87 -13.30
C ASN A 148 -1.23 11.79 -11.85
N MET A 149 -2.15 10.87 -11.54
CA MET A 149 -2.62 10.68 -10.16
C MET A 149 -1.67 9.79 -9.36
N TRP A 150 -0.93 8.91 -10.04
CA TRP A 150 -0.01 7.94 -9.48
C TRP A 150 1.35 7.95 -10.17
N VAL A 151 2.39 7.63 -9.40
CA VAL A 151 3.70 7.22 -9.91
C VAL A 151 3.90 5.75 -9.58
N ILE A 152 4.31 4.96 -10.59
CA ILE A 152 4.66 3.56 -10.38
C ILE A 152 6.09 3.48 -9.87
N SER A 153 6.32 2.73 -8.80
CA SER A 153 7.63 2.46 -8.21
C SER A 153 7.85 0.95 -8.10
N PRO A 154 9.08 0.46 -8.20
CA PRO A 154 9.39 -0.91 -7.86
C PRO A 154 9.00 -1.25 -6.41
N TYR A 155 8.83 -2.53 -6.12
CA TYR A 155 8.61 -3.01 -4.77
C TYR A 155 9.78 -2.66 -3.85
N LEU A 156 9.44 -2.13 -2.68
CA LEU A 156 10.37 -1.80 -1.61
C LEU A 156 9.92 -2.51 -0.32
N PRO A 157 10.52 -3.67 0.04
CA PRO A 157 10.14 -4.46 1.22
C PRO A 157 10.08 -3.65 2.50
N SER A 158 11.01 -2.72 2.67
CA SER A 158 11.08 -1.85 3.86
C SER A 158 9.84 -0.98 4.03
N LEU A 159 9.18 -0.56 2.95
CA LEU A 159 7.94 0.23 3.03
C LEU A 159 6.76 -0.62 3.53
N VAL A 160 6.78 -1.93 3.28
CA VAL A 160 5.70 -2.81 3.72
C VAL A 160 5.83 -3.12 5.21
N PHE A 161 7.05 -3.44 5.70
CA PHE A 161 7.20 -4.05 7.01
C PHE A 161 8.05 -3.25 8.01
N ASP A 162 8.94 -2.35 7.55
CA ASP A 162 9.98 -1.78 8.41
C ASP A 162 9.85 -0.27 8.60
N THR A 163 9.06 0.40 7.74
CA THR A 163 8.91 1.85 7.79
C THR A 163 7.71 2.22 8.67
N PRO A 164 7.85 3.15 9.62
CA PRO A 164 6.70 3.69 10.35
C PRO A 164 5.63 4.21 9.40
N ILE A 165 4.35 3.93 9.72
CA ILE A 165 3.21 4.17 8.83
C ILE A 165 3.15 5.61 8.34
N GLU A 166 3.37 6.56 9.24
CA GLU A 166 3.36 8.00 8.95
C GLU A 166 4.52 8.46 8.06
N LYS A 167 5.55 7.63 7.90
CA LYS A 167 6.73 7.92 7.07
C LYS A 167 6.74 7.20 5.72
N ILE A 168 5.80 6.29 5.49
CA ILE A 168 5.79 5.44 4.28
C ILE A 168 5.73 6.30 3.02
N TRP A 169 4.80 7.26 2.93
CA TRP A 169 4.66 8.10 1.74
C TRP A 169 5.92 8.96 1.50
N HIS A 170 6.42 9.64 2.53
CA HIS A 170 7.65 10.43 2.43
C HIS A 170 8.85 9.57 2.01
N SER A 171 8.97 8.37 2.56
CA SER A 171 10.04 7.45 2.19
C SER A 171 9.91 6.96 0.77
N ALA A 172 8.68 6.67 0.32
CA ALA A 172 8.40 6.28 -1.05
C ALA A 172 8.77 7.39 -2.04
N VAL A 173 8.36 8.64 -1.78
CA VAL A 173 8.70 9.80 -2.60
C VAL A 173 10.22 10.02 -2.67
N LYS A 174 10.94 9.91 -1.56
CA LYS A 174 12.41 9.98 -1.56
C LYS A 174 13.06 8.92 -2.44
N ASN A 175 12.51 7.71 -2.47
CA ASN A 175 13.01 6.62 -3.31
C ASN A 175 12.73 6.85 -4.82
N LEU A 176 11.78 7.72 -5.19
CA LEU A 176 11.58 8.11 -6.58
C LEU A 176 12.72 8.98 -7.12
N GLY A 177 13.53 9.58 -6.25
CA GLY A 177 14.68 10.39 -6.62
C GLY A 177 14.44 11.90 -6.61
N SER A 178 15.47 12.65 -7.01
CA SER A 178 15.50 14.11 -6.90
C SER A 178 14.38 14.84 -7.67
N ASP A 179 13.88 14.24 -8.72
CA ASP A 179 12.79 14.79 -9.52
C ASP A 179 11.49 14.97 -8.75
N TYR A 180 11.32 14.23 -7.65
CA TYR A 180 10.10 14.21 -6.82
C TYR A 180 10.30 14.83 -5.43
N CYS A 181 11.54 15.20 -5.06
CA CYS A 181 11.81 15.73 -3.71
C CYS A 181 10.98 16.98 -3.37
N HIS A 182 10.62 17.80 -4.36
CA HIS A 182 9.78 18.97 -4.16
C HIS A 182 8.37 18.63 -3.65
N TRP A 183 7.89 17.40 -3.82
CA TRP A 183 6.61 16.94 -3.26
C TRP A 183 6.61 16.92 -1.73
N LEU A 184 7.78 16.71 -1.13
CA LEU A 184 7.92 16.66 0.33
C LEU A 184 7.74 18.01 1.01
N ASP A 185 7.89 19.11 0.25
CA ASP A 185 7.71 20.47 0.73
C ASP A 185 6.24 20.96 0.62
N ILE A 186 5.39 20.17 -0.05
CA ILE A 186 3.96 20.47 -0.18
C ILE A 186 3.28 20.05 1.11
N GLN A 187 2.82 21.03 1.89
CA GLN A 187 2.16 20.77 3.17
C GLN A 187 0.86 19.99 2.97
N GLU A 188 0.59 19.03 3.86
CA GLU A 188 -0.66 18.25 3.90
C GLU A 188 -1.92 19.11 4.10
N ASN A 189 -1.76 20.40 4.43
CA ASN A 189 -2.81 21.34 4.76
C ASN A 189 -3.02 22.42 3.69
N ILE A 190 -3.26 22.04 2.45
CA ILE A 190 -4.10 22.89 1.62
C ILE A 190 -5.54 22.42 1.85
N ALA A 191 -6.10 22.78 3.00
CA ALA A 191 -7.53 22.87 3.15
C ALA A 191 -7.98 23.95 2.15
N PHE A 192 -8.50 23.52 1.02
CA PHE A 192 -9.18 24.43 0.09
C PHE A 192 -10.43 24.96 0.81
N ASN A 193 -10.36 26.25 1.19
CA ASN A 193 -11.55 27.03 1.49
C ASN A 193 -12.37 27.21 0.22
#